data_4c94577d73470a75955ad1ad0d1eb24b
#
_entry.id   4c94577d73470a75955ad1ad0d1eb24b
#
_cell.length_a   1.000
_cell.length_b   1.000
_cell.length_c   1.000
_cell.angle_alpha   90.00
_cell.angle_beta   90.00
_cell.angle_gamma   90.00
#
_symmetry.space_group_name_H-M   'P 1'
#
loop_
_entity.id
_entity.type
_entity.pdbx_description
1 polymer ?
#
loop_
_entity_poly.entity_id
_entity_poly.type
_entity_poly.pdbx_seq_one_letter_code
_entity_poly.pdbx_strand_id
1 'polypeptide(L)'
;MLKGIAASAGVSVAKVYKLETPKVVIEKKAGVAQEEVKKFEDALEKTKKDIEGVKERAAKRLSDEELAVFDAHLMMAGDPELAGQIKAMIENDGVNAEYATEQVANQMVEMFESMDNDYFRERAADIKDVTFRLKCNLLGLTIPDLTSIAEDSIIVAHDLTPSDTAQLNEFVKGFATEIGGKTSHSAIMANSLEIPAVVGCPGVCDACKTGDTLALDALDGVVEINPDEETIAKYEAKAAAYLKEKEELKVLKNEKSVTTDGHEVELAGNIGGFKDVEGVLTNGGEGVGLFRTEFLYMDSDHFPTEDEQFEAYKQVLEGMQGKKVVVRTLDIGGDKHLSYYEFPQEMNPFLGYRAIRLCLKETDIFKTQLRALCRASVYGRLCIMFPMIATIKEFRDAKAIFEEVKAELIAEGVAVSDSIEVGMMVEIPAAAVLADQFAKYADFFSIGTNDLIQYSMAADRMSEHVSYLYQPYNPSVLRLVANTIKGAHEHGKWVGMCGAMAGEPHAVPILLGLGLDEFSMSATQILKARKVVKSLSYEEMQGLAQECLNKDTADEVLETVKTKLGE
;
A
#
# COMPACT_ATOMS: atom_id res chain seq x y z
N MET A 1 2.01 -13.75 -26.30
CA MET A 1 2.47 -13.04 -25.09
C MET A 1 1.73 -11.72 -24.99
N LEU A 2 1.07 -11.48 -23.86
CA LEU A 2 0.38 -10.23 -23.53
C LEU A 2 1.05 -9.61 -22.29
N LYS A 3 0.86 -8.30 -22.10
CA LYS A 3 1.37 -7.57 -20.93
C LYS A 3 0.22 -6.92 -20.17
N GLY A 4 0.28 -7.02 -18.87
CA GLY A 4 -0.58 -6.35 -17.91
C GLY A 4 0.23 -5.84 -16.72
N ILE A 5 -0.46 -5.56 -15.64
CA ILE A 5 0.11 -5.05 -14.39
C ILE A 5 0.28 -6.24 -13.43
N ALA A 6 1.51 -6.47 -12.95
CA ALA A 6 1.77 -7.41 -11.86
C ALA A 6 1.06 -6.93 -10.59
N ALA A 7 0.03 -7.64 -10.17
CA ALA A 7 -0.82 -7.26 -9.03
C ALA A 7 -0.49 -8.06 -7.77
N SER A 8 -0.33 -9.38 -7.90
CA SER A 8 0.09 -10.26 -6.81
C SER A 8 1.17 -11.21 -7.32
N ALA A 9 2.30 -11.23 -6.62
CA ALA A 9 3.52 -11.88 -7.10
C ALA A 9 3.42 -13.41 -7.15
N GLY A 10 3.94 -14.00 -8.20
CA GLY A 10 4.04 -15.44 -8.40
C GLY A 10 4.09 -15.82 -9.87
N VAL A 11 4.36 -17.09 -10.12
CA VAL A 11 4.38 -17.65 -11.47
C VAL A 11 3.59 -18.95 -11.45
N SER A 12 2.71 -19.14 -12.42
CA SER A 12 1.92 -20.38 -12.53
C SER A 12 1.67 -20.78 -13.98
N VAL A 13 1.54 -22.08 -14.21
CA VAL A 13 1.13 -22.65 -15.48
C VAL A 13 -0.03 -23.59 -15.21
N ALA A 14 -1.19 -23.32 -15.82
CA ALA A 14 -2.37 -24.17 -15.65
C ALA A 14 -3.35 -24.02 -16.83
N LYS A 15 -4.46 -24.76 -16.77
CA LYS A 15 -5.54 -24.63 -17.74
C LYS A 15 -6.34 -23.35 -17.51
N VAL A 16 -6.78 -22.73 -18.58
CA VAL A 16 -7.64 -21.55 -18.53
C VAL A 16 -9.06 -21.95 -18.13
N TYR A 17 -9.58 -21.30 -17.11
CA TYR A 17 -11.00 -21.18 -16.85
C TYR A 17 -11.46 -19.78 -17.23
N LYS A 18 -12.10 -19.62 -18.40
CA LYS A 18 -12.61 -18.32 -18.83
C LYS A 18 -13.94 -18.05 -18.12
N LEU A 19 -13.96 -17.02 -17.28
CA LEU A 19 -15.17 -16.56 -16.62
C LEU A 19 -16.00 -15.73 -17.60
N GLU A 20 -17.06 -16.31 -18.11
CA GLU A 20 -18.00 -15.63 -18.99
C GLU A 20 -19.17 -15.08 -18.16
N THR A 21 -19.16 -13.77 -17.96
CA THR A 21 -20.28 -13.09 -17.31
C THR A 21 -21.50 -13.15 -18.23
N PRO A 22 -22.68 -13.57 -17.73
CA PRO A 22 -23.89 -13.62 -18.54
C PRO A 22 -24.22 -12.25 -19.14
N LYS A 23 -24.51 -12.21 -20.44
CA LYS A 23 -24.96 -10.97 -21.07
C LYS A 23 -26.39 -10.66 -20.63
N VAL A 24 -26.54 -9.65 -19.79
CA VAL A 24 -27.81 -9.13 -19.36
C VAL A 24 -28.33 -8.18 -20.43
N VAL A 25 -29.39 -8.59 -21.14
CA VAL A 25 -30.10 -7.73 -22.12
C VAL A 25 -31.49 -7.45 -21.58
N ILE A 26 -31.75 -6.19 -21.29
CA ILE A 26 -33.02 -5.74 -20.70
C ILE A 26 -33.75 -4.88 -21.71
N GLU A 27 -35.00 -5.28 -22.00
CA GLU A 27 -35.90 -4.52 -22.83
C GLU A 27 -37.03 -3.95 -21.96
N LYS A 28 -37.42 -2.72 -22.23
CA LYS A 28 -38.60 -2.13 -21.61
C LYS A 28 -39.85 -2.83 -22.14
N LYS A 29 -40.60 -3.44 -21.24
CA LYS A 29 -41.87 -4.10 -21.55
C LYS A 29 -42.96 -3.59 -20.61
N ALA A 30 -44.21 -3.53 -21.11
CA ALA A 30 -45.35 -3.29 -20.24
C ALA A 30 -45.60 -4.54 -19.38
N GLY A 31 -45.83 -4.37 -18.08
CA GLY A 31 -46.07 -5.44 -17.12
C GLY A 31 -47.33 -5.19 -16.29
N VAL A 32 -47.93 -6.24 -15.76
CA VAL A 32 -48.98 -6.14 -14.76
C VAL A 32 -48.33 -5.85 -13.41
N ALA A 33 -48.54 -4.69 -12.84
CA ALA A 33 -47.82 -4.19 -11.67
C ALA A 33 -47.73 -5.21 -10.52
N GLN A 34 -48.81 -5.88 -10.17
CA GLN A 34 -48.83 -6.87 -9.09
C GLN A 34 -47.97 -8.11 -9.38
N GLU A 35 -47.92 -8.55 -10.64
CA GLU A 35 -47.11 -9.70 -11.06
C GLU A 35 -45.62 -9.34 -11.09
N GLU A 36 -45.30 -8.16 -11.62
CA GLU A 36 -43.92 -7.68 -11.71
C GLU A 36 -43.31 -7.33 -10.33
N VAL A 37 -44.11 -6.74 -9.42
CA VAL A 37 -43.69 -6.50 -8.02
C VAL A 37 -43.41 -7.83 -7.34
N LYS A 38 -44.25 -8.83 -7.48
CA LYS A 38 -44.03 -10.15 -6.90
C LYS A 38 -42.78 -10.82 -7.47
N LYS A 39 -42.57 -10.74 -8.79
CA LYS A 39 -41.38 -11.26 -9.47
C LYS A 39 -40.12 -10.61 -8.94
N PHE A 40 -40.15 -9.29 -8.73
CA PHE A 40 -39.06 -8.55 -8.12
C PHE A 40 -38.76 -9.02 -6.67
N GLU A 41 -39.80 -9.16 -5.85
CA GLU A 41 -39.66 -9.63 -4.46
C GLU A 41 -39.06 -11.03 -4.37
N ASP A 42 -39.56 -11.95 -5.19
CA ASP A 42 -39.04 -13.33 -5.26
C ASP A 42 -37.55 -13.36 -5.70
N ALA A 43 -37.18 -12.53 -6.67
CA ALA A 43 -35.81 -12.41 -7.15
C ALA A 43 -34.90 -11.74 -6.11
N LEU A 44 -35.40 -10.74 -5.38
CA LEU A 44 -34.63 -10.07 -4.32
C LEU A 44 -34.35 -11.02 -3.16
N GLU A 45 -35.33 -11.80 -2.72
CA GLU A 45 -35.10 -12.83 -1.67
C GLU A 45 -34.14 -13.93 -2.12
N LYS A 46 -34.19 -14.30 -3.40
CA LYS A 46 -33.22 -15.23 -3.96
C LYS A 46 -31.81 -14.62 -3.97
N THR A 47 -31.69 -13.33 -4.34
CA THR A 47 -30.42 -12.61 -4.36
C THR A 47 -29.78 -12.56 -2.96
N LYS A 48 -30.56 -12.27 -1.91
CA LYS A 48 -30.06 -12.30 -0.53
C LYS A 48 -29.53 -13.69 -0.15
N LYS A 49 -30.27 -14.75 -0.45
CA LYS A 49 -29.83 -16.13 -0.17
C LYS A 49 -28.56 -16.50 -0.94
N ASP A 50 -28.44 -16.05 -2.19
CA ASP A 50 -27.22 -16.30 -2.98
C ASP A 50 -26.01 -15.60 -2.35
N ILE A 51 -26.15 -14.35 -1.88
CA ILE A 51 -25.07 -13.61 -1.19
C ILE A 51 -24.74 -14.27 0.15
N GLU A 52 -25.72 -14.66 0.96
CA GLU A 52 -25.50 -15.41 2.21
C GLU A 52 -24.73 -16.71 1.95
N GLY A 53 -25.12 -17.46 0.93
CA GLY A 53 -24.43 -18.70 0.56
C GLY A 53 -22.97 -18.48 0.11
N VAL A 54 -22.68 -17.38 -0.59
CA VAL A 54 -21.30 -17.00 -0.94
C VAL A 54 -20.53 -16.63 0.31
N LYS A 55 -21.09 -15.80 1.20
CA LYS A 55 -20.46 -15.41 2.48
C LYS A 55 -20.12 -16.63 3.34
N GLU A 56 -21.01 -17.59 3.51
CA GLU A 56 -20.77 -18.79 4.30
C GLU A 56 -19.62 -19.64 3.75
N ARG A 57 -19.49 -19.73 2.42
CA ARG A 57 -18.38 -20.45 1.79
C ARG A 57 -17.06 -19.68 1.95
N ALA A 58 -17.10 -18.36 1.78
CA ALA A 58 -15.96 -17.47 1.94
C ALA A 58 -15.42 -17.43 3.38
N ALA A 59 -16.27 -17.56 4.40
CA ALA A 59 -15.90 -17.53 5.82
C ALA A 59 -14.88 -18.60 6.24
N LYS A 60 -14.65 -19.61 5.41
CA LYS A 60 -13.61 -20.63 5.67
C LYS A 60 -12.18 -20.16 5.36
N ARG A 61 -12.03 -19.05 4.65
CA ARG A 61 -10.75 -18.60 4.06
C ARG A 61 -10.46 -17.11 4.22
N LEU A 62 -11.50 -16.30 4.34
CA LEU A 62 -11.39 -14.86 4.47
C LEU A 62 -11.47 -14.42 5.93
N SER A 63 -10.83 -13.31 6.25
CA SER A 63 -10.93 -12.64 7.55
C SER A 63 -12.30 -11.98 7.74
N ASP A 64 -12.63 -11.64 8.98
CA ASP A 64 -13.89 -10.94 9.29
C ASP A 64 -13.99 -9.57 8.57
N GLU A 65 -12.87 -8.87 8.37
CA GLU A 65 -12.83 -7.61 7.64
C GLU A 65 -13.17 -7.80 6.14
N GLU A 66 -12.65 -8.85 5.52
CA GLU A 66 -12.94 -9.18 4.12
C GLU A 66 -14.38 -9.68 3.93
N LEU A 67 -14.94 -10.34 4.95
CA LEU A 67 -16.35 -10.77 4.95
C LEU A 67 -17.32 -9.59 5.12
N ALA A 68 -16.90 -8.46 5.65
CA ALA A 68 -17.73 -7.26 5.83
C ALA A 68 -18.31 -6.72 4.51
N VAL A 69 -17.65 -6.98 3.37
CA VAL A 69 -18.17 -6.65 2.04
C VAL A 69 -19.52 -7.33 1.79
N PHE A 70 -19.66 -8.60 2.18
CA PHE A 70 -20.95 -9.32 2.00
C PHE A 70 -22.04 -8.82 2.93
N ASP A 71 -21.68 -8.32 4.13
CA ASP A 71 -22.64 -7.67 5.01
C ASP A 71 -23.15 -6.36 4.40
N ALA A 72 -22.28 -5.60 3.77
CA ALA A 72 -22.65 -4.41 3.02
C ALA A 72 -23.58 -4.76 1.82
N HIS A 73 -23.26 -5.83 1.07
CA HIS A 73 -24.12 -6.31 -0.01
C HIS A 73 -25.50 -6.77 0.49
N LEU A 74 -25.57 -7.47 1.62
CA LEU A 74 -26.83 -7.89 2.23
C LEU A 74 -27.64 -6.70 2.74
N MET A 75 -26.98 -5.70 3.36
CA MET A 75 -27.65 -4.46 3.76
C MET A 75 -28.21 -3.71 2.54
N MET A 76 -27.47 -3.64 1.46
CA MET A 76 -27.89 -3.00 0.21
C MET A 76 -29.05 -3.75 -0.46
N ALA A 77 -29.00 -5.08 -0.54
CA ALA A 77 -30.10 -5.91 -1.01
C ALA A 77 -31.33 -5.85 -0.08
N GLY A 78 -31.13 -5.46 1.19
CA GLY A 78 -32.18 -5.25 2.18
C GLY A 78 -32.68 -3.81 2.27
N ASP A 79 -32.11 -2.88 1.52
CA ASP A 79 -32.43 -1.46 1.61
C ASP A 79 -33.86 -1.17 1.18
N PRO A 80 -34.71 -0.65 2.10
CA PRO A 80 -36.08 -0.30 1.79
C PRO A 80 -36.23 0.80 0.73
N GLU A 81 -35.23 1.68 0.61
CA GLU A 81 -35.25 2.78 -0.36
C GLU A 81 -35.01 2.27 -1.77
N LEU A 82 -33.99 1.43 -1.98
CA LEU A 82 -33.75 0.77 -3.27
C LEU A 82 -34.98 -0.05 -3.71
N ALA A 83 -35.47 -0.89 -2.82
CA ALA A 83 -36.64 -1.73 -3.11
C ALA A 83 -37.90 -0.87 -3.34
N GLY A 84 -38.07 0.21 -2.58
CA GLY A 84 -39.19 1.14 -2.73
C GLY A 84 -39.19 1.88 -4.06
N GLN A 85 -38.04 2.37 -4.51
CA GLN A 85 -37.89 3.08 -5.78
C GLN A 85 -38.19 2.14 -6.97
N ILE A 86 -37.68 0.89 -6.93
CA ILE A 86 -37.95 -0.10 -7.98
C ILE A 86 -39.44 -0.44 -8.05
N LYS A 87 -40.10 -0.69 -6.90
CA LYS A 87 -41.52 -0.97 -6.84
C LYS A 87 -42.37 0.22 -7.34
N ALA A 88 -42.02 1.43 -6.92
CA ALA A 88 -42.68 2.65 -7.36
C ALA A 88 -42.59 2.82 -8.88
N MET A 89 -41.45 2.53 -9.49
CA MET A 89 -41.32 2.58 -10.96
C MET A 89 -42.16 1.51 -11.65
N ILE A 90 -42.19 0.29 -11.11
CA ILE A 90 -43.06 -0.78 -11.65
C ILE A 90 -44.54 -0.35 -11.60
N GLU A 91 -45.00 0.18 -10.45
CA GLU A 91 -46.40 0.53 -10.23
C GLU A 91 -46.85 1.78 -11.00
N ASN A 92 -46.01 2.83 -11.03
CA ASN A 92 -46.35 4.11 -11.63
C ASN A 92 -46.16 4.11 -13.16
N ASP A 93 -45.10 3.46 -13.65
CA ASP A 93 -44.76 3.47 -15.07
C ASP A 93 -45.25 2.23 -15.82
N GLY A 94 -45.77 1.21 -15.11
CA GLY A 94 -46.30 -0.03 -15.69
C GLY A 94 -45.24 -0.83 -16.47
N VAL A 95 -44.02 -0.83 -16.00
CA VAL A 95 -42.87 -1.49 -16.65
C VAL A 95 -42.53 -2.81 -15.97
N ASN A 96 -41.80 -3.67 -16.67
CA ASN A 96 -41.26 -4.94 -16.13
C ASN A 96 -40.19 -4.73 -15.06
N ALA A 97 -40.08 -5.67 -14.15
CA ALA A 97 -39.17 -5.63 -13.00
C ALA A 97 -37.69 -5.47 -13.38
N GLU A 98 -37.26 -6.13 -14.46
CA GLU A 98 -35.87 -6.04 -14.96
C GLU A 98 -35.51 -4.60 -15.36
N TYR A 99 -36.39 -3.95 -16.11
CA TYR A 99 -36.18 -2.58 -16.57
C TYR A 99 -36.17 -1.59 -15.41
N ALA A 100 -37.14 -1.72 -14.50
CA ALA A 100 -37.18 -0.87 -13.30
C ALA A 100 -35.92 -1.02 -12.46
N THR A 101 -35.44 -2.25 -12.24
CA THR A 101 -34.19 -2.55 -11.50
C THR A 101 -32.99 -1.91 -12.19
N GLU A 102 -32.88 -2.02 -13.51
CA GLU A 102 -31.76 -1.43 -14.26
C GLU A 102 -31.75 0.10 -14.17
N GLN A 103 -32.90 0.75 -14.34
CA GLN A 103 -32.99 2.21 -14.31
C GLN A 103 -32.64 2.77 -12.94
N VAL A 104 -33.19 2.20 -11.86
CA VAL A 104 -32.91 2.63 -10.50
C VAL A 104 -31.44 2.37 -10.15
N ALA A 105 -30.91 1.19 -10.50
CA ALA A 105 -29.50 0.87 -10.27
C ALA A 105 -28.56 1.86 -10.97
N ASN A 106 -28.81 2.17 -12.25
CA ASN A 106 -27.99 3.12 -13.01
C ASN A 106 -28.03 4.53 -12.39
N GLN A 107 -29.21 4.99 -11.97
CA GLN A 107 -29.36 6.29 -11.30
C GLN A 107 -28.55 6.35 -10.00
N MET A 108 -28.59 5.29 -9.19
CA MET A 108 -27.81 5.23 -7.96
C MET A 108 -26.29 5.19 -8.24
N VAL A 109 -25.87 4.38 -9.21
CA VAL A 109 -24.46 4.29 -9.61
C VAL A 109 -23.95 5.66 -10.09
N GLU A 110 -24.67 6.33 -10.98
CA GLU A 110 -24.30 7.67 -11.49
C GLU A 110 -24.21 8.68 -10.33
N MET A 111 -25.12 8.61 -9.38
CA MET A 111 -25.10 9.48 -8.20
C MET A 111 -23.83 9.26 -7.37
N PHE A 112 -23.48 8.02 -7.06
CA PHE A 112 -22.30 7.70 -6.25
C PHE A 112 -20.98 7.96 -6.99
N GLU A 113 -20.92 7.68 -8.31
CA GLU A 113 -19.75 7.98 -9.14
C GLU A 113 -19.52 9.48 -9.33
N SER A 114 -20.57 10.31 -9.24
CA SER A 114 -20.46 11.77 -9.32
C SER A 114 -19.90 12.42 -8.04
N MET A 115 -19.86 11.67 -6.94
CA MET A 115 -19.29 12.16 -5.67
C MET A 115 -17.75 12.06 -5.71
N ASP A 116 -17.09 13.15 -5.37
CA ASP A 116 -15.61 13.20 -5.38
C ASP A 116 -15.03 12.61 -4.08
N ASN A 117 -15.30 11.32 -3.86
CA ASN A 117 -14.83 10.56 -2.70
C ASN A 117 -14.71 9.08 -3.07
N ASP A 118 -13.54 8.48 -2.79
CA ASP A 118 -13.24 7.08 -3.11
C ASP A 118 -14.19 6.09 -2.42
N TYR A 119 -14.61 6.37 -1.19
CA TYR A 119 -15.60 5.56 -0.47
C TYR A 119 -16.92 5.43 -1.24
N PHE A 120 -17.43 6.51 -1.82
CA PHE A 120 -18.66 6.45 -2.60
C PHE A 120 -18.45 5.75 -3.96
N ARG A 121 -17.26 5.85 -4.55
CA ARG A 121 -16.92 5.09 -5.77
C ARG A 121 -16.87 3.58 -5.52
N GLU A 122 -16.34 3.15 -4.36
CA GLU A 122 -16.40 1.74 -3.95
C GLU A 122 -17.84 1.27 -3.76
N ARG A 123 -18.71 2.08 -3.16
CA ARG A 123 -20.13 1.78 -3.02
C ARG A 123 -20.85 1.66 -4.37
N ALA A 124 -20.46 2.43 -5.38
CA ALA A 124 -20.98 2.26 -6.74
C ALA A 124 -20.67 0.86 -7.30
N ALA A 125 -19.46 0.32 -7.03
CA ALA A 125 -19.09 -1.04 -7.43
C ALA A 125 -19.94 -2.10 -6.73
N ASP A 126 -20.20 -1.95 -5.42
CA ASP A 126 -21.07 -2.85 -4.65
C ASP A 126 -22.52 -2.84 -5.20
N ILE A 127 -23.07 -1.65 -5.53
CA ILE A 127 -24.39 -1.53 -6.15
C ILE A 127 -24.43 -2.28 -7.49
N LYS A 128 -23.38 -2.15 -8.31
CA LYS A 128 -23.29 -2.87 -9.58
C LYS A 128 -23.31 -4.38 -9.37
N ASP A 129 -22.57 -4.92 -8.41
CA ASP A 129 -22.50 -6.36 -8.12
C ASP A 129 -23.86 -6.89 -7.63
N VAL A 130 -24.45 -6.27 -6.61
CA VAL A 130 -25.76 -6.67 -6.04
C VAL A 130 -26.87 -6.60 -7.09
N THR A 131 -26.94 -5.50 -7.85
CA THR A 131 -27.99 -5.32 -8.85
C THR A 131 -27.78 -6.17 -10.11
N PHE A 132 -26.52 -6.50 -10.46
CA PHE A 132 -26.21 -7.47 -11.50
C PHE A 132 -26.76 -8.86 -11.12
N ARG A 133 -26.50 -9.31 -9.90
CA ARG A 133 -27.03 -10.57 -9.37
C ARG A 133 -28.55 -10.60 -9.36
N LEU A 134 -29.17 -9.50 -8.94
CA LEU A 134 -30.63 -9.35 -8.96
C LEU A 134 -31.18 -9.43 -10.39
N LYS A 135 -30.58 -8.75 -11.35
CA LYS A 135 -30.96 -8.80 -12.77
C LYS A 135 -30.79 -10.22 -13.34
N CYS A 136 -29.74 -10.92 -13.01
CA CYS A 136 -29.58 -12.33 -13.40
C CYS A 136 -30.71 -13.20 -12.83
N ASN A 137 -31.07 -13.03 -11.56
CA ASN A 137 -32.17 -13.76 -10.95
C ASN A 137 -33.53 -13.45 -11.57
N LEU A 138 -33.79 -12.18 -11.92
CA LEU A 138 -35.00 -11.77 -12.62
C LEU A 138 -35.10 -12.40 -14.02
N LEU A 139 -33.99 -12.52 -14.73
CA LEU A 139 -33.91 -13.10 -16.07
C LEU A 139 -33.76 -14.62 -16.09
N GLY A 140 -33.61 -15.25 -14.92
CA GLY A 140 -33.32 -16.68 -14.82
C GLY A 140 -31.96 -17.10 -15.38
N LEU A 141 -30.99 -16.18 -15.42
CA LEU A 141 -29.64 -16.45 -15.87
C LEU A 141 -28.81 -17.07 -14.72
N THR A 142 -27.94 -18.02 -15.07
CA THR A 142 -27.04 -18.64 -14.09
C THR A 142 -25.74 -17.86 -14.04
N ILE A 143 -25.34 -17.45 -12.84
CA ILE A 143 -24.02 -16.86 -12.58
C ILE A 143 -23.04 -18.02 -12.42
N PRO A 144 -21.85 -17.99 -13.06
CA PRO A 144 -20.85 -19.03 -12.90
C PRO A 144 -20.46 -19.21 -11.42
N ASP A 145 -20.33 -20.44 -10.98
CA ASP A 145 -19.89 -20.80 -9.62
C ASP A 145 -18.42 -21.22 -9.65
N LEU A 146 -17.53 -20.33 -9.23
CA LEU A 146 -16.09 -20.58 -9.19
C LEU A 146 -15.70 -21.63 -8.13
N THR A 147 -16.58 -21.92 -7.17
CA THR A 147 -16.35 -23.01 -6.21
C THR A 147 -16.39 -24.40 -6.86
N SER A 148 -16.93 -24.52 -8.06
CA SER A 148 -17.02 -25.77 -8.84
C SER A 148 -15.71 -26.13 -9.54
N ILE A 149 -14.70 -25.27 -9.55
CA ILE A 149 -13.39 -25.57 -10.12
C ILE A 149 -12.73 -26.66 -9.30
N ALA A 150 -12.43 -27.80 -9.95
CA ALA A 150 -11.93 -29.01 -9.29
C ALA A 150 -10.54 -29.46 -9.81
N GLU A 151 -9.92 -28.68 -10.69
CA GLU A 151 -8.59 -28.91 -11.25
C GLU A 151 -7.80 -27.60 -11.33
N ASP A 152 -6.48 -27.70 -11.25
CA ASP A 152 -5.58 -26.55 -11.28
C ASP A 152 -5.86 -25.66 -12.49
N SER A 153 -6.30 -24.43 -12.23
CA SER A 153 -6.80 -23.51 -13.25
C SER A 153 -6.30 -22.08 -13.04
N ILE A 154 -6.14 -21.36 -14.14
CA ILE A 154 -5.95 -19.91 -14.15
C ILE A 154 -7.24 -19.28 -14.67
N ILE A 155 -7.83 -18.38 -13.87
CA ILE A 155 -9.04 -17.67 -14.26
C ILE A 155 -8.67 -16.55 -15.22
N VAL A 156 -9.42 -16.43 -16.31
CA VAL A 156 -9.35 -15.29 -17.23
C VAL A 156 -10.72 -14.63 -17.27
N ALA A 157 -10.78 -13.35 -16.94
CA ALA A 157 -12.02 -12.58 -16.86
C ALA A 157 -11.84 -11.16 -17.40
N HIS A 158 -12.95 -10.50 -17.74
CA HIS A 158 -12.91 -9.07 -18.03
C HIS A 158 -12.56 -8.28 -16.75
N ASP A 159 -13.23 -8.62 -15.64
CA ASP A 159 -12.94 -8.17 -14.28
C ASP A 159 -13.38 -9.26 -13.28
N LEU A 160 -12.94 -9.16 -12.03
CA LEU A 160 -13.39 -10.02 -10.93
C LEU A 160 -14.05 -9.15 -9.86
N THR A 161 -15.33 -9.45 -9.60
CA THR A 161 -16.08 -8.79 -8.53
C THR A 161 -15.66 -9.31 -7.14
N PRO A 162 -16.00 -8.60 -6.05
CA PRO A 162 -15.85 -9.12 -4.70
C PRO A 162 -16.45 -10.50 -4.49
N SER A 163 -17.64 -10.72 -5.06
CA SER A 163 -18.32 -12.02 -5.02
C SER A 163 -17.59 -13.12 -5.78
N ASP A 164 -16.85 -12.80 -6.84
CA ASP A 164 -16.06 -13.77 -7.60
C ASP A 164 -14.80 -14.15 -6.83
N THR A 165 -14.06 -13.13 -6.34
CA THR A 165 -12.80 -13.36 -5.59
C THR A 165 -13.00 -14.17 -4.31
N ALA A 166 -14.12 -14.00 -3.64
CA ALA A 166 -14.47 -14.78 -2.45
C ALA A 166 -14.77 -16.27 -2.73
N GLN A 167 -15.07 -16.62 -3.98
CA GLN A 167 -15.33 -18.00 -4.40
C GLN A 167 -14.06 -18.74 -4.86
N LEU A 168 -12.89 -18.05 -4.93
CA LEU A 168 -11.64 -18.68 -5.35
C LEU A 168 -11.25 -19.80 -4.37
N ASN A 169 -10.92 -20.97 -4.90
CA ASN A 169 -10.56 -22.15 -4.10
C ASN A 169 -9.08 -22.55 -4.35
N GLU A 170 -8.63 -23.62 -3.72
CA GLU A 170 -7.24 -24.12 -3.79
C GLU A 170 -6.78 -24.54 -5.20
N PHE A 171 -7.71 -24.79 -6.11
CA PHE A 171 -7.41 -25.15 -7.50
C PHE A 171 -7.16 -23.91 -8.36
N VAL A 172 -7.48 -22.71 -7.88
CA VAL A 172 -7.16 -21.47 -8.60
C VAL A 172 -5.70 -21.10 -8.36
N LYS A 173 -4.87 -21.29 -9.40
CA LYS A 173 -3.41 -21.06 -9.36
C LYS A 173 -3.00 -19.66 -9.80
N GLY A 174 -3.94 -18.85 -10.24
CA GLY A 174 -3.74 -17.49 -10.67
C GLY A 174 -4.94 -16.94 -11.40
N PHE A 175 -4.91 -15.65 -11.70
CA PHE A 175 -5.87 -15.05 -12.60
C PHE A 175 -5.29 -13.90 -13.42
N ALA A 176 -5.91 -13.66 -14.58
CA ALA A 176 -5.63 -12.51 -15.44
C ALA A 176 -6.93 -11.77 -15.75
N THR A 177 -6.96 -10.44 -15.56
CA THR A 177 -8.11 -9.61 -15.90
C THR A 177 -7.78 -8.59 -16.98
N GLU A 178 -8.78 -8.28 -17.82
CA GLU A 178 -8.64 -7.35 -18.94
C GLU A 178 -8.53 -5.90 -18.45
N ILE A 179 -9.26 -5.57 -17.38
CA ILE A 179 -9.22 -4.28 -16.71
C ILE A 179 -8.71 -4.43 -15.28
N GLY A 180 -8.46 -3.30 -14.61
CA GLY A 180 -7.99 -3.23 -13.24
C GLY A 180 -6.60 -2.62 -13.11
N GLY A 181 -6.27 -2.19 -11.90
CA GLY A 181 -4.98 -1.61 -11.53
C GLY A 181 -4.45 -2.23 -10.23
N LYS A 182 -3.29 -1.80 -9.77
CA LYS A 182 -2.67 -2.31 -8.51
C LYS A 182 -3.55 -2.09 -7.27
N THR A 183 -4.44 -1.12 -7.31
CA THR A 183 -5.37 -0.77 -6.24
C THR A 183 -6.79 -1.29 -6.47
N SER A 184 -7.04 -2.05 -7.55
CA SER A 184 -8.33 -2.66 -7.78
C SER A 184 -8.67 -3.69 -6.70
N HIS A 185 -9.96 -3.91 -6.45
CA HIS A 185 -10.42 -4.90 -5.47
C HIS A 185 -9.82 -6.30 -5.76
N SER A 186 -9.84 -6.73 -7.01
CA SER A 186 -9.26 -8.00 -7.45
C SER A 186 -7.75 -8.10 -7.14
N ALA A 187 -7.00 -7.00 -7.30
CA ALA A 187 -5.57 -6.96 -6.98
C ALA A 187 -5.31 -7.07 -5.46
N ILE A 188 -6.11 -6.36 -4.65
CA ILE A 188 -6.01 -6.40 -3.18
C ILE A 188 -6.31 -7.82 -2.68
N MET A 189 -7.39 -8.43 -3.15
CA MET A 189 -7.78 -9.79 -2.78
C MET A 189 -6.77 -10.83 -3.23
N ALA A 190 -6.17 -10.67 -4.42
CA ALA A 190 -5.10 -11.56 -4.89
C ALA A 190 -3.89 -11.56 -3.94
N ASN A 191 -3.49 -10.37 -3.48
CA ASN A 191 -2.40 -10.24 -2.52
C ASN A 191 -2.74 -10.87 -1.16
N SER A 192 -3.96 -10.65 -0.64
CA SER A 192 -4.42 -11.23 0.62
C SER A 192 -4.46 -12.77 0.56
N LEU A 193 -4.94 -13.32 -0.55
CA LEU A 193 -5.01 -14.77 -0.77
C LEU A 193 -3.69 -15.38 -1.27
N GLU A 194 -2.65 -14.58 -1.48
CA GLU A 194 -1.36 -14.99 -2.06
C GLU A 194 -1.50 -15.72 -3.42
N ILE A 195 -2.49 -15.34 -4.23
CA ILE A 195 -2.74 -15.92 -5.57
C ILE A 195 -2.05 -15.05 -6.64
N PRO A 196 -1.19 -15.62 -7.51
CA PRO A 196 -0.58 -14.88 -8.62
C PRO A 196 -1.61 -14.17 -9.50
N ALA A 197 -1.45 -12.86 -9.73
CA ALA A 197 -2.42 -12.09 -10.49
C ALA A 197 -1.79 -11.05 -11.41
N VAL A 198 -2.28 -11.01 -12.65
CA VAL A 198 -1.98 -9.96 -13.64
C VAL A 198 -3.29 -9.27 -14.00
N VAL A 199 -3.39 -7.97 -13.72
CA VAL A 199 -4.58 -7.16 -14.02
C VAL A 199 -4.30 -6.15 -15.12
N GLY A 200 -5.36 -5.57 -15.71
CA GLY A 200 -5.18 -4.60 -16.79
C GLY A 200 -4.41 -5.18 -17.97
N CYS A 201 -4.76 -6.38 -18.42
CA CYS A 201 -4.13 -7.09 -19.53
C CYS A 201 -5.06 -7.06 -20.77
N PRO A 202 -4.97 -6.04 -21.64
CA PRO A 202 -5.93 -5.86 -22.72
C PRO A 202 -5.93 -7.03 -23.71
N GLY A 203 -7.12 -7.48 -24.10
CA GLY A 203 -7.31 -8.54 -25.07
C GLY A 203 -7.09 -9.96 -24.54
N VAL A 204 -6.86 -10.15 -23.24
CA VAL A 204 -6.64 -11.49 -22.67
C VAL A 204 -7.89 -12.38 -22.80
N CYS A 205 -9.09 -11.78 -22.67
CA CYS A 205 -10.33 -12.52 -22.84
C CYS A 205 -10.56 -13.00 -24.29
N ASP A 206 -10.18 -12.22 -25.27
CA ASP A 206 -10.36 -12.58 -26.68
C ASP A 206 -9.30 -13.58 -27.16
N ALA A 207 -8.12 -13.54 -26.56
CA ALA A 207 -6.98 -14.34 -26.96
C ALA A 207 -7.01 -15.80 -26.46
N CYS A 208 -7.83 -16.13 -25.46
CA CYS A 208 -7.88 -17.48 -24.88
C CYS A 208 -9.31 -18.02 -24.71
N LYS A 209 -9.40 -19.35 -24.58
CA LYS A 209 -10.62 -20.11 -24.33
C LYS A 209 -10.43 -21.04 -23.14
N THR A 210 -11.53 -21.41 -22.49
CA THR A 210 -11.52 -22.45 -21.46
C THR A 210 -10.87 -23.73 -22.02
N GLY A 211 -9.90 -24.27 -21.26
CA GLY A 211 -9.12 -25.45 -21.61
C GLY A 211 -7.79 -25.16 -22.32
N ASP A 212 -7.53 -23.94 -22.80
CA ASP A 212 -6.20 -23.53 -23.25
C ASP A 212 -5.18 -23.66 -22.09
N THR A 213 -3.90 -23.74 -22.40
CA THR A 213 -2.83 -23.66 -21.41
C THR A 213 -2.36 -22.22 -21.30
N LEU A 214 -2.20 -21.70 -20.09
CA LEU A 214 -1.73 -20.35 -19.85
C LEU A 214 -0.55 -20.37 -18.88
N ALA A 215 0.52 -19.66 -19.23
CA ALA A 215 1.58 -19.31 -18.32
C ALA A 215 1.38 -17.85 -17.84
N LEU A 216 1.24 -17.70 -16.53
CA LEU A 216 1.04 -16.43 -15.84
C LEU A 216 2.30 -16.08 -15.07
N ASP A 217 2.97 -15.02 -15.47
CA ASP A 217 4.13 -14.46 -14.78
C ASP A 217 3.75 -13.13 -14.13
N ALA A 218 3.28 -13.22 -12.92
CA ALA A 218 2.89 -12.05 -12.14
C ALA A 218 4.08 -11.38 -11.41
N LEU A 219 5.32 -11.78 -11.68
CA LEU A 219 6.53 -11.03 -11.31
C LEU A 219 6.79 -9.93 -12.32
N ASP A 220 6.65 -10.27 -13.63
CA ASP A 220 6.94 -9.38 -14.76
C ASP A 220 5.68 -8.83 -15.45
N GLY A 221 4.49 -9.22 -14.98
CA GLY A 221 3.20 -8.80 -15.56
C GLY A 221 2.95 -9.38 -16.95
N VAL A 222 3.38 -10.62 -17.21
CA VAL A 222 3.31 -11.27 -18.50
C VAL A 222 2.32 -12.43 -18.49
N VAL A 223 1.54 -12.53 -19.57
CA VAL A 223 0.60 -13.64 -19.81
C VAL A 223 0.92 -14.26 -21.17
N GLU A 224 1.20 -15.55 -21.19
CA GLU A 224 1.49 -16.30 -22.40
C GLU A 224 0.50 -17.44 -22.61
N ILE A 225 -0.16 -17.44 -23.78
CA ILE A 225 -1.26 -18.33 -24.09
C ILE A 225 -0.75 -19.45 -25.00
N ASN A 226 -1.09 -20.68 -24.66
CA ASN A 226 -0.66 -21.89 -25.35
C ASN A 226 0.86 -21.92 -25.63
N PRO A 227 1.70 -21.69 -24.57
CA PRO A 227 3.16 -21.79 -24.72
C PRO A 227 3.57 -23.20 -25.15
N ASP A 228 4.70 -23.30 -25.86
CA ASP A 228 5.28 -24.59 -26.18
C ASP A 228 5.91 -25.27 -24.93
N GLU A 229 6.30 -26.55 -25.09
CA GLU A 229 6.83 -27.34 -23.96
C GLU A 229 8.11 -26.71 -23.35
N GLU A 230 8.96 -26.10 -24.17
CA GLU A 230 10.19 -25.44 -23.70
C GLU A 230 9.84 -24.20 -22.85
N THR A 231 8.89 -23.41 -23.30
CA THR A 231 8.40 -22.23 -22.58
C THR A 231 7.68 -22.61 -21.30
N ILE A 232 6.87 -23.67 -21.30
CA ILE A 232 6.24 -24.21 -20.09
C ILE A 232 7.31 -24.58 -19.06
N ALA A 233 8.30 -25.37 -19.45
CA ALA A 233 9.38 -25.78 -18.55
C ALA A 233 10.15 -24.58 -17.96
N LYS A 234 10.32 -23.51 -18.74
CA LYS A 234 10.94 -22.26 -18.26
C LYS A 234 10.10 -21.56 -17.18
N TYR A 235 8.78 -21.46 -17.36
CA TYR A 235 7.90 -20.85 -16.38
C TYR A 235 7.75 -21.73 -15.12
N GLU A 236 7.70 -23.05 -15.27
CA GLU A 236 7.69 -23.97 -14.12
C GLU A 236 8.98 -23.88 -13.31
N ALA A 237 10.14 -23.79 -13.99
CA ALA A 237 11.42 -23.56 -13.32
C ALA A 237 11.45 -22.21 -12.59
N LYS A 238 10.91 -21.15 -13.20
CA LYS A 238 10.78 -19.82 -12.57
C LYS A 238 9.85 -19.86 -11.35
N ALA A 239 8.72 -20.57 -11.44
CA ALA A 239 7.80 -20.78 -10.34
C ALA A 239 8.46 -21.53 -9.17
N ALA A 240 9.17 -22.63 -9.46
CA ALA A 240 9.89 -23.40 -8.46
C ALA A 240 10.98 -22.57 -7.77
N ALA A 241 11.73 -21.78 -8.54
CA ALA A 241 12.75 -20.88 -7.99
C ALA A 241 12.15 -19.81 -7.08
N TYR A 242 11.03 -19.20 -7.47
CA TYR A 242 10.31 -18.21 -6.66
C TYR A 242 9.79 -18.81 -5.34
N LEU A 243 9.17 -20.00 -5.40
CA LEU A 243 8.67 -20.68 -4.19
C LEU A 243 9.82 -21.07 -3.26
N LYS A 244 10.93 -21.57 -3.82
CA LYS A 244 12.13 -21.90 -3.04
C LYS A 244 12.70 -20.64 -2.35
N GLU A 245 12.82 -19.54 -3.08
CA GLU A 245 13.26 -18.26 -2.50
C GLU A 245 12.32 -17.80 -1.37
N LYS A 246 11.00 -17.91 -1.58
CA LYS A 246 9.99 -17.54 -0.56
C LYS A 246 10.15 -18.38 0.71
N GLU A 247 10.39 -19.70 0.59
CA GLU A 247 10.63 -20.58 1.74
C GLU A 247 11.98 -20.28 2.45
N GLU A 248 13.04 -20.05 1.68
CA GLU A 248 14.34 -19.64 2.23
C GLU A 248 14.22 -18.32 3.02
N LEU A 249 13.43 -17.37 2.52
CA LEU A 249 13.19 -16.11 3.21
C LEU A 249 12.40 -16.27 4.51
N LYS A 250 11.41 -17.19 4.56
CA LYS A 250 10.63 -17.43 5.78
C LYS A 250 11.51 -17.89 6.96
N VAL A 251 12.57 -18.66 6.71
CA VAL A 251 13.50 -19.10 7.77
C VAL A 251 14.20 -17.92 8.43
N LEU A 252 14.44 -16.83 7.67
CA LEU A 252 15.11 -15.64 8.17
C LEU A 252 14.26 -14.75 9.09
N LYS A 253 12.95 -15.01 9.20
CA LYS A 253 12.00 -14.15 9.92
C LYS A 253 12.46 -13.76 11.34
N ASN A 254 12.99 -14.71 12.08
CA ASN A 254 13.39 -14.52 13.49
C ASN A 254 14.89 -14.35 13.67
N GLU A 255 15.63 -14.25 12.57
CA GLU A 255 17.08 -14.06 12.64
C GLU A 255 17.43 -12.58 12.77
N LYS A 256 18.54 -12.29 13.42
CA LYS A 256 19.09 -10.95 13.49
C LYS A 256 19.67 -10.52 12.14
N SER A 257 19.60 -9.22 11.87
CA SER A 257 20.15 -8.59 10.67
C SER A 257 21.64 -8.26 10.89
N VAL A 258 22.49 -9.27 10.74
CA VAL A 258 23.93 -9.21 11.03
C VAL A 258 24.72 -9.67 9.81
N THR A 259 25.75 -8.92 9.45
CA THR A 259 26.70 -9.26 8.37
C THR A 259 27.57 -10.47 8.73
N THR A 260 28.31 -11.01 7.75
CA THR A 260 29.20 -12.16 7.92
C THR A 260 30.35 -11.88 8.91
N ASP A 261 30.72 -10.63 9.07
CA ASP A 261 31.78 -10.15 9.99
C ASP A 261 31.22 -9.55 11.30
N GLY A 262 29.93 -9.70 11.56
CA GLY A 262 29.30 -9.41 12.84
C GLY A 262 28.79 -7.98 13.04
N HIS A 263 28.70 -7.16 11.98
CA HIS A 263 28.08 -5.84 12.07
C HIS A 263 26.55 -5.97 12.06
N GLU A 264 25.87 -5.41 13.06
CA GLU A 264 24.42 -5.48 13.25
C GLU A 264 23.75 -4.21 12.70
N VAL A 265 22.66 -4.37 11.93
CA VAL A 265 21.80 -3.28 11.46
C VAL A 265 20.36 -3.58 11.80
N GLU A 266 19.50 -2.57 11.79
CA GLU A 266 18.06 -2.72 12.03
C GLU A 266 17.29 -2.68 10.72
N LEU A 267 16.43 -3.67 10.48
CA LEU A 267 15.51 -3.70 9.34
C LEU A 267 14.11 -3.40 9.81
N ALA A 268 13.59 -2.25 9.41
CA ALA A 268 12.31 -1.71 9.85
C ALA A 268 11.29 -1.62 8.71
N GLY A 269 10.03 -1.50 9.08
CA GLY A 269 8.93 -1.30 8.14
C GLY A 269 8.48 0.15 8.01
N ASN A 270 8.04 0.54 6.81
CA ASN A 270 7.27 1.76 6.58
C ASN A 270 5.78 1.43 6.67
N ILE A 271 5.02 2.19 7.44
CA ILE A 271 3.58 1.99 7.65
C ILE A 271 2.77 3.27 7.42
N GLY A 272 1.49 3.11 7.04
CA GLY A 272 0.48 4.17 7.01
C GLY A 272 -0.45 4.12 8.21
N GLY A 273 -0.55 2.99 8.93
CA GLY A 273 -1.42 2.82 10.08
C GLY A 273 -1.28 1.47 10.76
N PHE A 274 -2.17 1.20 11.72
CA PHE A 274 -2.14 -0.04 12.51
C PHE A 274 -2.29 -1.31 11.66
N LYS A 275 -3.04 -1.27 10.56
CA LYS A 275 -3.24 -2.41 9.65
C LYS A 275 -1.93 -2.96 9.07
N ASP A 276 -0.92 -2.13 8.92
CA ASP A 276 0.37 -2.52 8.35
C ASP A 276 1.29 -3.22 9.37
N VAL A 277 1.01 -3.09 10.67
CA VAL A 277 1.85 -3.61 11.77
C VAL A 277 2.02 -5.13 11.66
N GLU A 278 0.94 -5.85 11.41
CA GLU A 278 1.00 -7.31 11.22
C GLU A 278 1.92 -7.70 10.07
N GLY A 279 1.85 -6.98 8.95
CA GLY A 279 2.73 -7.19 7.80
C GLY A 279 4.21 -7.01 8.17
N VAL A 280 4.54 -5.99 8.94
CA VAL A 280 5.92 -5.75 9.43
C VAL A 280 6.39 -6.90 10.32
N LEU A 281 5.59 -7.32 11.30
CA LEU A 281 5.94 -8.40 12.23
C LEU A 281 6.03 -9.76 11.53
N THR A 282 5.12 -10.04 10.59
CA THR A 282 5.10 -11.29 9.82
C THR A 282 6.34 -11.42 8.94
N ASN A 283 6.85 -10.33 8.40
CA ASN A 283 8.09 -10.29 7.64
C ASN A 283 9.36 -10.06 8.51
N GLY A 284 9.25 -10.25 9.82
CA GLY A 284 10.38 -10.19 10.73
C GLY A 284 10.97 -8.78 10.92
N GLY A 285 10.15 -7.74 10.78
CA GLY A 285 10.58 -6.35 11.01
C GLY A 285 11.02 -6.14 12.45
N GLU A 286 12.13 -5.39 12.62
CA GLU A 286 12.76 -5.13 13.91
C GLU A 286 12.25 -3.83 14.53
N GLY A 287 11.53 -3.00 13.75
CA GLY A 287 10.90 -1.76 14.16
C GLY A 287 10.01 -1.20 13.06
N VAL A 288 9.46 -0.02 13.32
CA VAL A 288 8.84 0.87 12.33
C VAL A 288 9.76 2.08 12.19
N GLY A 289 10.42 2.23 11.04
CA GLY A 289 11.31 3.35 10.78
C GLY A 289 10.61 4.56 10.15
N LEU A 290 9.36 4.36 9.70
CA LEU A 290 8.49 5.45 9.25
C LEU A 290 7.01 5.09 9.45
N PHE A 291 6.36 5.76 10.40
CA PHE A 291 4.92 5.85 10.43
C PHE A 291 4.47 7.18 9.80
N ARG A 292 3.79 7.09 8.67
CA ARG A 292 3.27 8.22 7.90
C ARG A 292 1.94 8.68 8.48
N THR A 293 1.95 9.73 9.26
CA THR A 293 0.74 10.22 9.95
C THR A 293 -0.22 10.98 9.05
N GLU A 294 0.21 11.38 7.86
CA GLU A 294 -0.63 12.12 6.90
C GLU A 294 -1.91 11.39 6.51
N PHE A 295 -1.92 10.05 6.52
CA PHE A 295 -3.14 9.27 6.23
C PHE A 295 -4.26 9.55 7.23
N LEU A 296 -3.94 9.78 8.51
CA LEU A 296 -4.94 10.16 9.51
C LEU A 296 -5.67 11.46 9.17
N TYR A 297 -4.98 12.37 8.47
CA TYR A 297 -5.52 13.65 8.05
C TYR A 297 -6.22 13.57 6.70
N MET A 298 -5.70 12.78 5.77
CA MET A 298 -6.25 12.65 4.42
C MET A 298 -7.53 11.82 4.38
N ASP A 299 -7.66 10.84 5.26
CA ASP A 299 -8.83 9.96 5.38
C ASP A 299 -9.94 10.57 6.27
N SER A 300 -9.78 11.82 6.72
CA SER A 300 -10.72 12.56 7.56
C SER A 300 -11.38 13.72 6.80
N ASP A 301 -12.52 14.19 7.28
CA ASP A 301 -13.21 15.40 6.84
C ASP A 301 -12.95 16.63 7.72
N HIS A 302 -12.09 16.46 8.75
CA HIS A 302 -11.66 17.49 9.70
C HIS A 302 -10.24 17.25 10.17
N PHE A 303 -9.61 18.23 10.82
CA PHE A 303 -8.34 18.00 11.50
C PHE A 303 -8.52 16.97 12.62
N PRO A 304 -7.79 15.84 12.59
CA PRO A 304 -7.93 14.81 13.62
C PRO A 304 -7.70 15.40 15.02
N THR A 305 -8.61 15.11 15.92
CA THR A 305 -8.54 15.51 17.31
C THR A 305 -7.36 14.86 18.04
N GLU A 306 -7.01 15.37 19.23
CA GLU A 306 -5.98 14.77 20.08
C GLU A 306 -6.31 13.29 20.40
N ASP A 307 -7.58 12.98 20.67
CA ASP A 307 -8.00 11.62 21.04
C ASP A 307 -7.97 10.64 19.86
N GLU A 308 -8.41 11.06 18.68
CA GLU A 308 -8.32 10.24 17.45
C GLU A 308 -6.87 9.90 17.13
N GLN A 309 -5.98 10.88 17.17
CA GLN A 309 -4.56 10.67 16.94
C GLN A 309 -3.93 9.79 18.03
N PHE A 310 -4.28 10.04 19.30
CA PHE A 310 -3.80 9.23 20.42
C PHE A 310 -4.13 7.75 20.26
N GLU A 311 -5.38 7.42 19.94
CA GLU A 311 -5.78 6.01 19.75
C GLU A 311 -5.04 5.36 18.58
N ALA A 312 -4.84 6.07 17.47
CA ALA A 312 -4.09 5.57 16.32
C ALA A 312 -2.62 5.29 16.69
N TYR A 313 -1.95 6.19 17.39
CA TYR A 313 -0.55 6.02 17.79
C TYR A 313 -0.38 4.92 18.84
N LYS A 314 -1.29 4.85 19.81
CA LYS A 314 -1.32 3.83 20.86
C LYS A 314 -1.45 2.43 20.25
N GLN A 315 -2.39 2.21 19.34
CA GLN A 315 -2.59 0.91 18.68
C GLN A 315 -1.31 0.44 17.99
N VAL A 316 -0.62 1.31 17.27
CA VAL A 316 0.66 0.97 16.61
C VAL A 316 1.75 0.65 17.63
N LEU A 317 1.90 1.46 18.69
CA LEU A 317 2.92 1.25 19.71
C LEU A 317 2.72 -0.06 20.47
N GLU A 318 1.49 -0.36 20.87
CA GLU A 318 1.12 -1.63 21.50
C GLU A 318 1.33 -2.82 20.54
N GLY A 319 0.86 -2.67 19.31
CA GLY A 319 0.99 -3.71 18.27
C GLY A 319 2.44 -4.07 17.96
N MET A 320 3.35 -3.11 18.01
CA MET A 320 4.79 -3.35 17.79
C MET A 320 5.52 -4.01 18.97
N GLN A 321 4.84 -4.33 20.06
CA GLN A 321 5.34 -5.19 21.15
C GLN A 321 6.68 -4.71 21.74
N GLY A 322 6.83 -3.42 21.95
CA GLY A 322 8.04 -2.80 22.51
C GLY A 322 9.18 -2.55 21.51
N LYS A 323 9.01 -2.91 20.24
CA LYS A 323 9.92 -2.50 19.16
C LYS A 323 9.82 -1.01 18.91
N LYS A 324 10.87 -0.42 18.37
CA LYS A 324 10.96 1.01 18.05
C LYS A 324 9.92 1.41 16.98
N VAL A 325 9.27 2.55 17.19
CA VAL A 325 8.36 3.18 16.24
C VAL A 325 8.76 4.64 16.02
N VAL A 326 9.21 4.94 14.80
CA VAL A 326 9.52 6.31 14.38
C VAL A 326 8.26 6.91 13.75
N VAL A 327 7.65 7.87 14.43
CA VAL A 327 6.45 8.57 13.96
C VAL A 327 6.86 9.91 13.34
N ARG A 328 6.58 10.07 12.05
CA ARG A 328 6.77 11.34 11.37
C ARG A 328 5.60 12.27 11.69
N THR A 329 5.90 13.48 12.17
CA THR A 329 4.87 14.51 12.31
C THR A 329 4.33 14.92 10.96
N LEU A 330 3.22 15.65 10.96
CA LEU A 330 2.46 16.05 9.79
C LEU A 330 3.32 16.45 8.59
N ASP A 331 3.16 15.74 7.48
CA ASP A 331 3.80 16.02 6.19
C ASP A 331 2.74 16.18 5.10
N ILE A 332 1.98 17.26 5.17
CA ILE A 332 0.93 17.64 4.21
C ILE A 332 1.32 18.94 3.51
N GLY A 333 0.81 19.10 2.29
CA GLY A 333 1.16 20.14 1.33
C GLY A 333 1.94 19.55 0.13
N GLY A 334 2.23 20.36 -0.87
CA GLY A 334 2.79 19.86 -2.13
C GLY A 334 1.73 19.14 -2.96
N ASP A 335 1.83 17.81 -3.04
CA ASP A 335 0.89 16.92 -3.74
C ASP A 335 -0.25 16.39 -2.85
N LYS A 336 -0.19 16.62 -1.54
CA LYS A 336 -1.16 16.12 -0.57
C LYS A 336 -2.12 17.23 -0.17
N HIS A 337 -3.39 17.08 -0.52
CA HIS A 337 -4.44 18.04 -0.24
C HIS A 337 -5.40 17.52 0.83
N LEU A 338 -6.00 18.45 1.60
CA LEU A 338 -7.07 18.16 2.54
C LEU A 338 -8.36 18.80 2.01
N SER A 339 -9.47 18.08 2.05
CA SER A 339 -10.77 18.59 1.60
C SER A 339 -11.30 19.73 2.49
N TYR A 340 -10.84 19.80 3.71
CA TYR A 340 -11.30 20.73 4.76
C TYR A 340 -10.29 21.85 5.10
N TYR A 341 -9.15 21.93 4.39
CA TYR A 341 -8.14 22.97 4.59
C TYR A 341 -7.62 23.50 3.26
N GLU A 342 -7.75 24.80 3.04
CA GLU A 342 -7.30 25.47 1.83
C GLU A 342 -5.86 25.95 1.99
N PHE A 343 -4.94 25.36 1.20
CA PHE A 343 -3.55 25.80 1.16
C PHE A 343 -3.39 27.06 0.33
N PRO A 344 -2.43 27.96 0.67
CA PRO A 344 -2.08 29.07 -0.19
C PRO A 344 -1.67 28.58 -1.58
N GLN A 345 -2.10 29.28 -2.62
CA GLN A 345 -1.60 29.00 -3.97
C GLN A 345 -0.14 29.40 -4.08
N GLU A 346 0.70 28.46 -4.48
CA GLU A 346 2.14 28.64 -4.65
C GLU A 346 2.57 28.17 -6.03
N MET A 347 3.60 28.83 -6.60
CA MET A 347 4.14 28.46 -7.92
C MET A 347 4.90 27.12 -7.88
N ASN A 348 5.45 26.76 -6.74
CA ASN A 348 6.20 25.53 -6.52
C ASN A 348 5.81 24.92 -5.16
N PRO A 349 4.67 24.24 -5.06
CA PRO A 349 4.14 23.76 -3.78
C PRO A 349 5.10 22.82 -3.02
N PHE A 350 5.90 22.01 -3.71
CA PHE A 350 6.91 21.16 -3.08
C PHE A 350 8.03 21.94 -2.38
N LEU A 351 8.30 23.18 -2.80
CA LEU A 351 9.27 24.09 -2.18
C LEU A 351 8.62 25.06 -1.18
N GLY A 352 7.32 24.97 -0.98
CA GLY A 352 6.50 25.96 -0.32
C GLY A 352 6.10 25.62 1.10
N TYR A 353 4.87 26.01 1.43
CA TYR A 353 4.25 25.95 2.74
C TYR A 353 3.68 24.54 3.04
N ARG A 354 4.55 23.65 3.51
CA ARG A 354 4.20 22.26 3.85
C ARG A 354 4.92 21.78 5.11
N ALA A 355 4.44 20.69 5.66
CA ALA A 355 5.08 19.94 6.73
C ALA A 355 5.46 20.81 7.94
N ILE A 356 6.71 20.77 8.43
CA ILE A 356 7.15 21.55 9.58
C ILE A 356 6.97 23.05 9.41
N ARG A 357 7.00 23.58 8.18
CA ARG A 357 6.79 24.99 7.91
C ARG A 357 5.35 25.42 8.24
N LEU A 358 4.38 24.55 7.92
CA LEU A 358 3.00 24.69 8.33
C LEU A 358 2.89 24.53 9.85
N CYS A 359 3.47 23.49 10.42
CA CYS A 359 3.38 23.19 11.85
C CYS A 359 3.93 24.29 12.76
N LEU A 360 5.02 24.96 12.34
CA LEU A 360 5.60 26.08 13.10
C LEU A 360 4.78 27.37 13.02
N LYS A 361 3.86 27.47 12.05
CA LYS A 361 2.96 28.62 11.91
C LYS A 361 1.58 28.33 12.50
N GLU A 362 1.03 27.18 12.19
CA GLU A 362 -0.25 26.68 12.70
C GLU A 362 0.02 25.81 13.96
N THR A 363 0.52 26.46 15.01
CA THR A 363 1.03 25.77 16.22
C THR A 363 -0.02 24.95 16.93
N ASP A 364 -1.31 25.29 16.82
CA ASP A 364 -2.40 24.53 17.46
C ASP A 364 -2.53 23.13 16.86
N ILE A 365 -2.41 23.00 15.52
CA ILE A 365 -2.40 21.71 14.82
C ILE A 365 -1.20 20.88 15.29
N PHE A 366 -0.03 21.50 15.36
CA PHE A 366 1.20 20.84 15.77
C PHE A 366 1.17 20.41 17.24
N LYS A 367 0.71 21.28 18.15
CA LYS A 367 0.56 20.96 19.57
C LYS A 367 -0.44 19.81 19.79
N THR A 368 -1.56 19.79 19.06
CA THR A 368 -2.53 18.69 19.12
C THR A 368 -1.87 17.35 18.78
N GLN A 369 -1.08 17.29 17.71
CA GLN A 369 -0.35 16.08 17.33
C GLN A 369 0.69 15.69 18.38
N LEU A 370 1.48 16.64 18.86
CA LEU A 370 2.51 16.38 19.87
C LEU A 370 1.92 15.93 21.21
N ARG A 371 0.77 16.48 21.64
CA ARG A 371 0.05 16.02 22.83
C ARG A 371 -0.38 14.57 22.69
N ALA A 372 -0.97 14.21 21.55
CA ALA A 372 -1.38 12.84 21.27
C ALA A 372 -0.18 11.86 21.28
N LEU A 373 0.95 12.23 20.67
CA LEU A 373 2.19 11.45 20.65
C LEU A 373 2.77 11.28 22.08
N CYS A 374 2.83 12.36 22.86
CA CYS A 374 3.30 12.30 24.25
C CYS A 374 2.44 11.37 25.10
N ARG A 375 1.11 11.45 24.99
CA ARG A 375 0.16 10.55 25.68
C ARG A 375 0.37 9.08 25.25
N ALA A 376 0.60 8.84 23.97
CA ALA A 376 0.83 7.50 23.44
C ALA A 376 2.19 6.91 23.84
N SER A 377 3.17 7.72 24.22
CA SER A 377 4.55 7.30 24.47
C SER A 377 4.74 6.25 25.57
N VAL A 378 3.77 6.09 26.47
CA VAL A 378 3.82 5.10 27.56
C VAL A 378 3.45 3.67 27.10
N TYR A 379 2.93 3.53 25.87
CA TYR A 379 2.49 2.25 25.31
C TYR A 379 3.55 1.54 24.47
N GLY A 380 4.71 2.17 24.22
CA GLY A 380 5.80 1.56 23.47
C GLY A 380 7.00 2.47 23.32
N ARG A 381 7.99 2.04 22.53
CA ARG A 381 9.22 2.81 22.27
C ARG A 381 8.98 3.81 21.13
N LEU A 382 8.61 5.04 21.49
CA LEU A 382 8.31 6.13 20.56
C LEU A 382 9.56 6.95 20.21
N CYS A 383 9.76 7.19 18.90
CA CYS A 383 10.64 8.21 18.37
C CYS A 383 9.82 9.19 17.52
N ILE A 384 10.01 10.49 17.70
CA ILE A 384 9.31 11.54 16.95
C ILE A 384 10.26 12.13 15.92
N MET A 385 9.82 12.23 14.67
CA MET A 385 10.61 12.70 13.55
C MET A 385 9.95 13.91 12.88
N PHE A 386 10.68 15.03 12.79
CA PHE A 386 10.22 16.24 12.10
C PHE A 386 10.64 16.21 10.63
N PRO A 387 9.66 16.30 9.68
CA PRO A 387 9.95 16.35 8.25
C PRO A 387 10.35 17.75 7.78
N MET A 388 10.92 17.86 6.58
CA MET A 388 11.20 19.10 5.85
C MET A 388 12.03 20.14 6.61
N ILE A 389 12.91 19.71 7.50
CA ILE A 389 13.82 20.57 8.25
C ILE A 389 14.93 21.08 7.31
N ALA A 390 15.03 22.39 7.16
CA ALA A 390 16.07 23.07 6.36
C ALA A 390 17.11 23.78 7.22
N THR A 391 16.71 24.26 8.41
CA THR A 391 17.57 25.07 9.27
C THR A 391 17.58 24.55 10.72
N ILE A 392 18.71 24.77 11.41
CA ILE A 392 18.86 24.43 12.83
C ILE A 392 17.80 25.17 13.68
N LYS A 393 17.43 26.38 13.27
CA LYS A 393 16.40 27.15 13.96
C LYS A 393 15.04 26.45 13.90
N GLU A 394 14.62 25.97 12.72
CA GLU A 394 13.34 25.23 12.58
C GLU A 394 13.31 24.00 13.51
N PHE A 395 14.40 23.21 13.51
CA PHE A 395 14.47 22.04 14.38
C PHE A 395 14.38 22.42 15.88
N ARG A 396 15.11 23.45 16.29
CA ARG A 396 15.09 23.91 17.68
C ARG A 396 13.73 24.48 18.08
N ASP A 397 13.07 25.25 17.21
CA ASP A 397 11.75 25.79 17.47
C ASP A 397 10.72 24.65 17.59
N ALA A 398 10.76 23.65 16.70
CA ALA A 398 9.89 22.47 16.80
C ALA A 398 10.13 21.65 18.08
N LYS A 399 11.41 21.43 18.44
CA LYS A 399 11.77 20.70 19.67
C LYS A 399 11.37 21.50 20.92
N ALA A 400 11.43 22.83 20.89
CA ALA A 400 10.96 23.68 21.99
C ALA A 400 9.44 23.56 22.21
N ILE A 401 8.64 23.50 21.12
CA ILE A 401 7.19 23.26 21.23
C ILE A 401 6.91 21.86 21.80
N PHE A 402 7.67 20.84 21.39
CA PHE A 402 7.55 19.50 21.97
C PHE A 402 7.84 19.48 23.47
N GLU A 403 8.92 20.14 23.92
CA GLU A 403 9.26 20.22 25.35
C GLU A 403 8.21 20.99 26.16
N GLU A 404 7.63 22.08 25.60
CA GLU A 404 6.53 22.82 26.19
C GLU A 404 5.31 21.90 26.38
N VAL A 405 4.87 21.21 25.33
CA VAL A 405 3.74 20.27 25.36
C VAL A 405 3.97 19.13 26.35
N LYS A 406 5.17 18.56 26.39
CA LYS A 406 5.54 17.51 27.35
C LYS A 406 5.41 18.02 28.78
N ALA A 407 5.92 19.22 29.06
CA ALA A 407 5.84 19.83 30.39
C ALA A 407 4.40 20.15 30.81
N GLU A 408 3.56 20.65 29.90
CA GLU A 408 2.14 20.89 30.13
C GLU A 408 1.41 19.61 30.53
N LEU A 409 1.56 18.52 29.78
CA LEU A 409 0.93 17.23 30.06
C LEU A 409 1.36 16.66 31.43
N ILE A 410 2.65 16.76 31.77
CA ILE A 410 3.15 16.33 33.08
C ILE A 410 2.52 17.15 34.19
N ALA A 411 2.37 18.48 34.01
CA ALA A 411 1.72 19.35 34.96
C ALA A 411 0.21 19.05 35.11
N GLU A 412 -0.43 18.59 34.06
CA GLU A 412 -1.83 18.11 34.06
C GLU A 412 -1.97 16.71 34.73
N GLY A 413 -0.87 16.07 35.10
CA GLY A 413 -0.86 14.73 35.71
C GLY A 413 -0.98 13.59 34.69
N VAL A 414 -0.76 13.85 33.39
CA VAL A 414 -0.78 12.86 32.33
C VAL A 414 0.59 12.15 32.29
N ALA A 415 0.57 10.83 32.23
CA ALA A 415 1.80 10.05 32.12
C ALA A 415 2.42 10.22 30.73
N VAL A 416 3.71 10.55 30.69
CA VAL A 416 4.52 10.68 29.47
C VAL A 416 5.84 9.95 29.68
N SER A 417 6.32 9.24 28.68
CA SER A 417 7.61 8.54 28.75
C SER A 417 8.79 9.51 28.82
N ASP A 418 9.78 9.17 29.63
CA ASP A 418 11.03 9.93 29.71
C ASP A 418 12.00 9.62 28.55
N SER A 419 11.75 8.53 27.80
CA SER A 419 12.65 8.00 26.79
C SER A 419 12.24 8.31 25.34
N ILE A 420 11.49 9.40 25.12
CA ILE A 420 11.11 9.82 23.77
C ILE A 420 12.35 10.40 23.08
N GLU A 421 12.77 9.79 21.97
CA GLU A 421 13.81 10.35 21.09
C GLU A 421 13.15 11.32 20.09
N VAL A 422 13.76 12.49 19.88
CA VAL A 422 13.29 13.50 18.92
C VAL A 422 14.35 13.73 17.85
N GLY A 423 14.06 13.32 16.64
CA GLY A 423 14.95 13.42 15.50
C GLY A 423 14.31 14.16 14.32
N MET A 424 14.98 14.07 13.19
CA MET A 424 14.54 14.75 11.96
C MET A 424 14.69 13.88 10.73
N MET A 425 13.84 14.14 9.74
CA MET A 425 14.04 13.63 8.39
C MET A 425 15.07 14.49 7.67
N VAL A 426 16.09 13.84 7.11
CA VAL A 426 17.07 14.50 6.26
C VAL A 426 16.69 14.28 4.81
N GLU A 427 16.02 15.25 4.26
CA GLU A 427 15.47 15.22 2.91
C GLU A 427 15.71 16.55 2.14
N ILE A 428 16.21 17.55 2.82
CA ILE A 428 16.66 18.81 2.23
C ILE A 428 18.20 18.80 2.20
N PRO A 429 18.84 19.08 1.06
CA PRO A 429 20.29 19.05 0.93
C PRO A 429 21.03 19.92 1.96
N ALA A 430 20.46 21.06 2.34
CA ALA A 430 21.02 21.92 3.38
C ALA A 430 21.14 21.22 4.73
N ALA A 431 20.15 20.39 5.09
CA ALA A 431 20.19 19.59 6.32
C ALA A 431 21.27 18.50 6.25
N ALA A 432 21.40 17.82 5.11
CA ALA A 432 22.45 16.82 4.90
C ALA A 432 23.86 17.42 4.99
N VAL A 433 24.07 18.63 4.48
CA VAL A 433 25.36 19.34 4.54
C VAL A 433 25.74 19.70 5.98
N LEU A 434 24.76 20.06 6.82
CA LEU A 434 24.97 20.51 8.20
C LEU A 434 24.65 19.42 9.24
N ALA A 435 24.68 18.15 8.87
CA ALA A 435 24.27 17.05 9.74
C ALA A 435 25.05 17.02 11.08
N ASP A 436 26.34 17.32 11.07
CA ASP A 436 27.18 17.43 12.27
C ASP A 436 26.71 18.53 13.24
N GLN A 437 26.17 19.63 12.71
CA GLN A 437 25.64 20.72 13.53
C GLN A 437 24.25 20.37 14.07
N PHE A 438 23.39 19.71 13.28
CA PHE A 438 22.09 19.22 13.74
C PHE A 438 22.24 18.14 14.81
N ALA A 439 23.25 17.29 14.73
CA ALA A 439 23.52 16.22 15.68
C ALA A 439 23.77 16.68 17.13
N LYS A 440 24.03 17.96 17.34
CA LYS A 440 24.10 18.57 18.67
C LYS A 440 22.71 18.71 19.33
N TYR A 441 21.64 18.65 18.55
CA TYR A 441 20.27 18.93 19.01
C TYR A 441 19.33 17.74 18.77
N ALA A 442 19.50 17.00 17.67
CA ALA A 442 18.72 15.84 17.31
C ALA A 442 19.24 14.58 18.02
N ASP A 443 18.31 13.67 18.33
CA ASP A 443 18.64 12.39 18.96
C ASP A 443 18.93 11.32 17.90
N PHE A 444 18.36 11.48 16.71
CA PHE A 444 18.57 10.60 15.55
C PHE A 444 18.25 11.32 14.23
N PHE A 445 18.62 10.67 13.12
CA PHE A 445 18.31 11.10 11.76
C PHE A 445 17.66 9.97 10.98
N SER A 446 16.74 10.29 10.07
CA SER A 446 16.23 9.35 9.09
C SER A 446 16.27 10.00 7.69
N ILE A 447 16.94 9.36 6.75
CA ILE A 447 17.17 9.94 5.42
C ILE A 447 15.94 9.65 4.54
N GLY A 448 15.25 10.71 4.11
CA GLY A 448 14.13 10.67 3.16
C GLY A 448 14.63 10.79 1.73
N THR A 449 15.12 9.69 1.14
CA THR A 449 15.80 9.74 -0.18
C THR A 449 14.93 10.24 -1.30
N ASN A 450 13.62 10.03 -1.27
CA ASN A 450 12.74 10.48 -2.34
C ASN A 450 12.78 12.00 -2.54
N ASP A 451 12.60 12.75 -1.45
CA ASP A 451 12.66 14.22 -1.49
C ASP A 451 14.11 14.71 -1.53
N LEU A 452 15.06 14.02 -0.91
CA LEU A 452 16.48 14.36 -1.00
C LEU A 452 16.97 14.31 -2.46
N ILE A 453 16.60 13.29 -3.23
CA ILE A 453 16.93 13.19 -4.66
C ILE A 453 16.26 14.33 -5.42
N GLN A 454 14.95 14.52 -5.23
CA GLN A 454 14.17 15.57 -5.88
C GLN A 454 14.81 16.96 -5.70
N TYR A 455 15.16 17.32 -4.47
CA TYR A 455 15.74 18.63 -4.16
C TYR A 455 17.22 18.74 -4.56
N SER A 456 17.98 17.65 -4.48
CA SER A 456 19.39 17.66 -4.92
C SER A 456 19.53 17.75 -6.42
N MET A 457 18.68 17.07 -7.17
CA MET A 457 18.68 17.06 -8.64
C MET A 457 17.81 18.17 -9.24
N ALA A 458 17.08 18.94 -8.42
CA ALA A 458 16.13 19.96 -8.82
C ALA A 458 15.13 19.45 -9.89
N ALA A 459 14.65 18.21 -9.70
CA ALA A 459 13.79 17.52 -10.64
C ALA A 459 12.51 17.04 -9.93
N ASP A 460 11.36 17.40 -10.46
CA ASP A 460 10.07 16.90 -9.98
C ASP A 460 9.95 15.41 -10.30
N ARG A 461 9.89 14.57 -9.24
CA ARG A 461 9.79 13.10 -9.34
C ARG A 461 8.50 12.62 -10.02
N MET A 462 7.45 13.47 -10.06
CA MET A 462 6.18 13.17 -10.70
C MET A 462 6.17 13.51 -12.18
N SER A 463 7.17 14.24 -12.69
CA SER A 463 7.27 14.65 -14.08
C SER A 463 7.98 13.59 -14.93
N GLU A 464 7.24 13.00 -15.87
CA GLU A 464 7.81 12.03 -16.83
C GLU A 464 8.93 12.65 -17.69
N HIS A 465 8.85 13.96 -17.98
CA HIS A 465 9.81 14.65 -18.84
C HIS A 465 11.21 14.79 -18.23
N VAL A 466 11.32 14.80 -16.91
CA VAL A 466 12.60 14.92 -16.18
C VAL A 466 12.90 13.71 -15.30
N SER A 467 12.17 12.62 -15.47
CA SER A 467 12.34 11.36 -14.69
C SER A 467 13.77 10.81 -14.78
N TYR A 468 14.48 11.07 -15.90
CA TYR A 468 15.88 10.68 -16.07
C TYR A 468 16.84 11.34 -15.07
N LEU A 469 16.45 12.43 -14.42
CA LEU A 469 17.20 13.08 -13.35
C LEU A 469 16.93 12.48 -11.96
N TYR A 470 15.89 11.68 -11.81
CA TYR A 470 15.64 10.97 -10.56
C TYR A 470 16.60 9.76 -10.44
N GLN A 471 17.80 10.02 -9.91
CA GLN A 471 18.92 9.10 -9.90
C GLN A 471 19.34 8.73 -8.46
N PRO A 472 18.81 7.65 -7.86
CA PRO A 472 19.17 7.23 -6.50
C PRO A 472 20.68 6.95 -6.32
N TYR A 473 21.31 6.42 -7.35
CA TYR A 473 22.75 6.09 -7.34
C TYR A 473 23.67 7.24 -7.76
N ASN A 474 23.12 8.44 -7.94
CA ASN A 474 23.97 9.59 -8.31
C ASN A 474 25.00 9.87 -7.21
N PRO A 475 26.30 10.03 -7.54
CA PRO A 475 27.35 10.28 -6.55
C PRO A 475 27.12 11.51 -5.67
N SER A 476 26.39 12.54 -6.17
CA SER A 476 26.04 13.70 -5.35
C SER A 476 25.06 13.34 -4.23
N VAL A 477 24.08 12.49 -4.52
CA VAL A 477 23.13 11.98 -3.52
C VAL A 477 23.84 11.09 -2.50
N LEU A 478 24.68 10.16 -2.97
CA LEU A 478 25.47 9.28 -2.10
C LEU A 478 26.40 10.06 -1.16
N ARG A 479 26.98 11.16 -1.64
CA ARG A 479 27.82 12.04 -0.79
C ARG A 479 27.02 12.77 0.27
N LEU A 480 25.78 13.19 -0.02
CA LEU A 480 24.89 13.76 0.99
C LEU A 480 24.48 12.73 2.05
N VAL A 481 24.19 11.50 1.62
CA VAL A 481 23.93 10.37 2.53
C VAL A 481 25.14 10.09 3.42
N ALA A 482 26.33 9.94 2.81
CA ALA A 482 27.57 9.70 3.55
C ALA A 482 27.89 10.81 4.56
N ASN A 483 27.69 12.08 4.16
CA ASN A 483 27.90 13.22 5.05
C ASN A 483 26.93 13.22 6.23
N THR A 484 25.68 12.85 5.98
CA THR A 484 24.65 12.73 7.04
C THR A 484 25.05 11.67 8.06
N ILE A 485 25.40 10.47 7.61
CA ILE A 485 25.80 9.36 8.48
C ILE A 485 27.05 9.74 9.29
N LYS A 486 28.07 10.24 8.62
CA LYS A 486 29.30 10.67 9.28
C LYS A 486 29.05 11.75 10.33
N GLY A 487 28.32 12.82 9.97
CA GLY A 487 28.06 13.94 10.88
C GLY A 487 27.24 13.55 12.10
N ALA A 488 26.30 12.60 11.95
CA ALA A 488 25.55 12.03 13.06
C ALA A 488 26.42 11.15 13.97
N HIS A 489 27.20 10.24 13.40
CA HIS A 489 28.06 9.31 14.13
C HIS A 489 29.16 10.03 14.92
N GLU A 490 29.67 11.16 14.43
CA GLU A 490 30.63 12.01 15.19
C GLU A 490 30.09 12.48 16.55
N HIS A 491 28.74 12.48 16.68
CA HIS A 491 28.02 12.84 17.90
C HIS A 491 27.32 11.64 18.58
N GLY A 492 27.59 10.42 18.15
CA GLY A 492 27.00 9.20 18.69
C GLY A 492 25.49 9.07 18.43
N LYS A 493 25.00 9.63 17.31
CA LYS A 493 23.60 9.58 16.90
C LYS A 493 23.42 8.54 15.81
N TRP A 494 22.37 7.71 15.92
CA TRP A 494 22.04 6.73 14.90
C TRP A 494 21.36 7.38 13.69
N VAL A 495 21.51 6.74 12.53
CA VAL A 495 20.94 7.18 11.26
C VAL A 495 20.15 6.06 10.60
N GLY A 496 18.88 6.31 10.35
CA GLY A 496 18.03 5.47 9.52
C GLY A 496 17.85 6.02 8.10
N MET A 497 17.24 5.21 7.25
CA MET A 497 16.76 5.61 5.94
C MET A 497 15.36 5.03 5.70
N CYS A 498 14.40 5.86 5.33
CA CYS A 498 13.02 5.45 5.08
C CYS A 498 12.55 5.70 3.65
N GLY A 499 13.41 6.24 2.79
CA GLY A 499 13.13 6.38 1.37
C GLY A 499 13.21 5.03 0.62
N ALA A 500 12.73 5.02 -0.62
CA ALA A 500 12.67 3.80 -1.45
C ALA A 500 14.02 3.08 -1.58
N MET A 501 15.11 3.83 -1.58
CA MET A 501 16.48 3.31 -1.71
C MET A 501 16.86 2.30 -0.61
N ALA A 502 16.29 2.42 0.60
CA ALA A 502 16.63 1.53 1.72
C ALA A 502 16.29 0.05 1.46
N GLY A 503 15.30 -0.23 0.61
CA GLY A 503 14.87 -1.58 0.24
C GLY A 503 15.44 -2.11 -1.07
N GLU A 504 16.24 -1.32 -1.78
CA GLU A 504 16.78 -1.73 -3.09
C GLU A 504 18.01 -2.63 -2.95
N PRO A 505 18.04 -3.83 -3.56
CA PRO A 505 19.11 -4.80 -3.37
C PRO A 505 20.50 -4.27 -3.69
N HIS A 506 20.65 -3.41 -4.72
CA HIS A 506 21.92 -2.81 -5.10
C HIS A 506 22.31 -1.58 -4.25
N ALA A 507 21.34 -0.95 -3.57
CA ALA A 507 21.63 0.16 -2.67
C ALA A 507 22.06 -0.33 -1.27
N VAL A 508 21.50 -1.44 -0.79
CA VAL A 508 21.81 -2.00 0.53
C VAL A 508 23.33 -2.16 0.75
N PRO A 509 24.14 -2.73 -0.19
CA PRO A 509 25.59 -2.84 0.00
C PRO A 509 26.30 -1.49 0.17
N ILE A 510 25.90 -0.47 -0.61
CA ILE A 510 26.49 0.87 -0.50
C ILE A 510 26.12 1.50 0.84
N LEU A 511 24.82 1.48 1.20
CA LEU A 511 24.31 2.08 2.44
C LEU A 511 24.91 1.40 3.68
N LEU A 512 25.04 0.07 3.64
CA LEU A 512 25.73 -0.69 4.66
C LEU A 512 27.19 -0.22 4.80
N GLY A 513 27.93 -0.12 3.68
CA GLY A 513 29.30 0.33 3.69
C GLY A 513 29.50 1.80 4.10
N LEU A 514 28.48 2.63 3.95
CA LEU A 514 28.47 4.01 4.48
C LEU A 514 28.20 4.04 5.99
N GLY A 515 27.76 2.93 6.60
CA GLY A 515 27.49 2.81 8.02
C GLY A 515 26.06 3.16 8.42
N LEU A 516 25.08 2.95 7.55
CA LEU A 516 23.66 3.16 7.89
C LEU A 516 23.21 2.17 8.97
N ASP A 517 22.56 2.67 10.03
CA ASP A 517 22.16 1.86 11.19
C ASP A 517 20.79 1.19 11.01
N GLU A 518 19.83 1.89 10.37
CA GLU A 518 18.46 1.40 10.16
C GLU A 518 18.03 1.51 8.70
N PHE A 519 17.49 0.43 8.15
CA PHE A 519 16.94 0.34 6.81
C PHE A 519 15.43 0.14 6.91
N SER A 520 14.63 1.17 6.55
CA SER A 520 13.17 1.11 6.63
C SER A 520 12.54 1.08 5.24
N MET A 521 11.72 0.06 5.00
CA MET A 521 11.19 -0.27 3.69
C MET A 521 9.76 -0.83 3.78
N SER A 522 9.15 -1.17 2.66
CA SER A 522 7.89 -1.92 2.69
C SER A 522 8.10 -3.29 3.36
N ALA A 523 7.11 -3.77 4.10
CA ALA A 523 7.19 -5.01 4.86
C ALA A 523 7.66 -6.20 4.00
N THR A 524 7.22 -6.29 2.74
CA THR A 524 7.57 -7.37 1.81
C THR A 524 9.04 -7.39 1.37
N GLN A 525 9.79 -6.31 1.59
CA GLN A 525 11.20 -6.21 1.24
C GLN A 525 12.13 -6.60 2.41
N ILE A 526 11.64 -6.61 3.65
CA ILE A 526 12.46 -6.82 4.86
C ILE A 526 13.26 -8.12 4.81
N LEU A 527 12.60 -9.24 4.49
CA LEU A 527 13.29 -10.53 4.45
C LEU A 527 14.31 -10.62 3.31
N LYS A 528 14.05 -9.99 2.17
CA LYS A 528 15.00 -9.89 1.06
C LYS A 528 16.22 -9.07 1.46
N ALA A 529 16.02 -7.92 2.08
CA ALA A 529 17.11 -7.09 2.59
C ALA A 529 17.93 -7.83 3.66
N ARG A 530 17.28 -8.59 4.56
CA ARG A 530 17.99 -9.44 5.54
C ARG A 530 18.85 -10.49 4.88
N LYS A 531 18.36 -11.17 3.84
CA LYS A 531 19.14 -12.13 3.06
C LYS A 531 20.40 -11.46 2.47
N VAL A 532 20.24 -10.27 1.89
CA VAL A 532 21.36 -9.48 1.35
C VAL A 532 22.35 -9.12 2.45
N VAL A 533 21.93 -8.48 3.54
CA VAL A 533 22.79 -8.08 4.66
C VAL A 533 23.59 -9.26 5.20
N LYS A 534 22.94 -10.40 5.41
CA LYS A 534 23.59 -11.62 5.95
C LYS A 534 24.61 -12.25 4.99
N SER A 535 24.57 -11.93 3.71
CA SER A 535 25.55 -12.41 2.72
C SER A 535 26.78 -11.51 2.57
N LEU A 536 26.75 -10.30 3.15
CA LEU A 536 27.77 -9.28 2.96
C LEU A 536 28.73 -9.19 4.15
N SER A 537 29.96 -8.77 3.90
CA SER A 537 30.91 -8.31 4.91
C SER A 537 30.88 -6.79 5.01
N TYR A 538 30.72 -6.26 6.21
CA TYR A 538 30.72 -4.81 6.44
C TYR A 538 32.01 -4.16 5.98
N GLU A 539 33.16 -4.76 6.32
CA GLU A 539 34.49 -4.26 5.93
C GLU A 539 34.64 -4.17 4.41
N GLU A 540 34.19 -5.20 3.66
CA GLU A 540 34.22 -5.16 2.20
C GLU A 540 33.28 -4.08 1.63
N MET A 541 32.10 -3.90 2.23
CA MET A 541 31.13 -2.90 1.78
C MET A 541 31.62 -1.48 2.05
N GLN A 542 32.42 -1.24 3.09
CA GLN A 542 33.08 0.05 3.29
C GLN A 542 33.99 0.40 2.10
N GLY A 543 34.77 -0.57 1.61
CA GLY A 543 35.58 -0.39 0.41
C GLY A 543 34.74 -0.07 -0.84
N LEU A 544 33.67 -0.83 -1.06
CA LEU A 544 32.72 -0.59 -2.16
C LEU A 544 32.09 0.81 -2.09
N ALA A 545 31.63 1.21 -0.93
CA ALA A 545 31.00 2.52 -0.73
C ALA A 545 31.98 3.66 -1.06
N GLN A 546 33.23 3.58 -0.63
CA GLN A 546 34.26 4.57 -0.97
C GLN A 546 34.54 4.62 -2.47
N GLU A 547 34.54 3.49 -3.16
CA GLU A 547 34.68 3.43 -4.61
C GLU A 547 33.49 4.12 -5.29
N CYS A 548 32.25 3.81 -4.88
CA CYS A 548 31.03 4.42 -5.41
C CYS A 548 30.99 5.94 -5.26
N LEU A 549 31.46 6.49 -4.12
CA LEU A 549 31.52 7.93 -3.90
C LEU A 549 32.47 8.67 -4.85
N ASN A 550 33.38 7.97 -5.51
CA ASN A 550 34.37 8.52 -6.44
C ASN A 550 34.02 8.31 -7.93
N LYS A 551 32.87 7.71 -8.23
CA LYS A 551 32.38 7.58 -9.60
C LYS A 551 31.80 8.91 -10.10
N ASP A 552 31.67 9.05 -11.42
CA ASP A 552 31.15 10.25 -12.06
C ASP A 552 29.63 10.17 -12.31
N THR A 553 29.12 8.96 -12.54
CA THR A 553 27.70 8.74 -12.95
C THR A 553 27.01 7.67 -12.07
N ALA A 554 25.66 7.72 -12.08
CA ALA A 554 24.83 6.70 -11.42
C ALA A 554 25.02 5.31 -12.05
N ASP A 555 25.20 5.26 -13.37
CA ASP A 555 25.40 3.98 -14.09
C ASP A 555 26.72 3.31 -13.70
N GLU A 556 27.79 4.09 -13.59
CA GLU A 556 29.09 3.58 -13.12
C GLU A 556 29.02 3.07 -11.67
N VAL A 557 28.25 3.74 -10.80
CA VAL A 557 28.00 3.26 -9.45
C VAL A 557 27.30 1.91 -9.49
N LEU A 558 26.22 1.80 -10.25
CA LEU A 558 25.42 0.58 -10.35
C LEU A 558 26.24 -0.58 -10.95
N GLU A 559 27.03 -0.33 -11.97
CA GLU A 559 27.95 -1.32 -12.56
C GLU A 559 29.00 -1.81 -11.56
N THR A 560 29.55 -0.89 -10.77
CA THR A 560 30.50 -1.23 -9.71
C THR A 560 29.89 -2.16 -8.67
N VAL A 561 28.65 -1.86 -8.23
CA VAL A 561 27.92 -2.71 -7.28
C VAL A 561 27.64 -4.08 -7.87
N LYS A 562 27.09 -4.17 -9.08
CA LYS A 562 26.79 -5.43 -9.75
C LYS A 562 28.05 -6.30 -9.90
N THR A 563 29.13 -5.70 -10.36
CA THR A 563 30.43 -6.41 -10.49
C THR A 563 30.89 -6.98 -9.14
N LYS A 564 30.75 -6.21 -8.05
CA LYS A 564 31.13 -6.67 -6.70
C LYS A 564 30.24 -7.80 -6.20
N LEU A 565 28.95 -7.80 -6.56
CA LEU A 565 27.99 -8.85 -6.21
C LEU A 565 28.09 -10.10 -7.12
N GLY A 566 28.84 -10.03 -8.22
CA GLY A 566 28.99 -11.14 -9.19
C GLY A 566 27.80 -11.27 -10.17
N GLU A 567 27.13 -10.18 -10.46
CA GLU A 567 26.01 -10.05 -11.39
C GLU A 567 26.46 -9.54 -12.77
#